data_b4124379bc098bafa56baa5bac1883fd
#
_entry.id   b4124379bc098bafa56baa5bac1883fd
#
_cell.length_a   1.000
_cell.length_b   1.000
_cell.length_c   1.000
_cell.angle_alpha   90.00
_cell.angle_beta   90.00
_cell.angle_gamma   90.00
#
_symmetry.space_group_name_H-M   'P 1'
#
loop_
_entity.id
_entity.type
_entity.pdbx_description
1 polymer ?
#
loop_
_entity_poly.entity_id
_entity_poly.type
_entity_poly.pdbx_seq_one_letter_code
_entity_poly.pdbx_strand_id
1 'polypeptide(L)'
;MRAKLSAVSILLAIAAAVMLGAVPAAAESTWDQIKRTGKLRYGAIDYPPNWYRDKTSGKWTGFLVEMVEDIAKEMGVEAVPVETTWATCVLDLQSNKTDLQFGLQATPKRALVIDFAGPAYELYWYAVNHTGFKASTWEDYNKPEVKIAAMLGSADVVILQKVAPKATRVELNDVASIALAVTSGRADAMVTAVFGALVAKNKNPDLGDFVLPTPTVYLPSYAGLRREDNNTLQKFLQAWAEWNNLLGYTEARIKKYLESAGATIVPENVRF
;
A
#
# COMPACT_ATOMS: atom_id res chain seq x y z
N MET A 1 30.97 69.02 13.28
CA MET A 1 31.46 67.90 12.43
C MET A 1 30.29 66.97 12.07
N ARG A 2 29.76 67.03 10.85
CA ARG A 2 28.71 66.12 10.38
C ARG A 2 29.42 64.96 9.65
N ALA A 3 29.35 63.76 10.24
CA ALA A 3 29.91 62.60 9.63
C ALA A 3 29.09 62.25 8.37
N LYS A 4 29.74 62.31 7.18
CA LYS A 4 29.18 61.81 5.94
C LYS A 4 29.29 60.26 5.97
N LEU A 5 28.20 59.60 6.35
CA LEU A 5 28.10 58.18 6.08
C LEU A 5 28.18 57.95 4.58
N SER A 6 29.17 57.18 4.11
CA SER A 6 29.36 56.94 2.71
C SER A 6 28.24 56.06 2.14
N ALA A 7 27.84 56.27 0.90
CA ALA A 7 26.81 55.47 0.22
C ALA A 7 27.11 53.94 0.26
N VAL A 8 28.39 53.58 0.36
CA VAL A 8 28.87 52.19 0.51
C VAL A 8 28.48 51.60 1.83
N SER A 9 28.52 52.39 2.94
CA SER A 9 28.09 51.89 4.28
C SER A 9 26.60 51.62 4.35
N ILE A 10 25.79 52.45 3.65
CA ILE A 10 24.33 52.26 3.58
C ILE A 10 23.98 51.05 2.70
N LEU A 11 24.67 50.82 1.57
CA LEU A 11 24.48 49.64 0.75
C LEU A 11 24.89 48.34 1.44
N LEU A 12 25.97 48.32 2.23
CA LEU A 12 26.35 47.17 3.04
C LEU A 12 25.33 46.85 4.16
N ALA A 13 24.76 47.86 4.80
CA ALA A 13 23.75 47.71 5.83
C ALA A 13 22.43 47.15 5.25
N ILE A 14 22.02 47.57 4.05
CA ILE A 14 20.85 47.02 3.33
C ILE A 14 21.09 45.59 2.87
N ALA A 15 22.27 45.27 2.37
CA ALA A 15 22.62 43.91 1.97
C ALA A 15 22.66 42.93 3.17
N ALA A 16 23.17 43.40 4.34
CA ALA A 16 23.15 42.60 5.57
C ALA A 16 21.72 42.40 6.13
N ALA A 17 20.83 43.40 6.01
CA ALA A 17 19.44 43.28 6.43
C ALA A 17 18.62 42.32 5.56
N VAL A 18 18.93 42.21 4.26
CA VAL A 18 18.29 41.28 3.35
C VAL A 18 18.75 39.82 3.61
N MET A 19 20.00 39.62 4.05
CA MET A 19 20.50 38.27 4.41
C MET A 19 19.97 37.75 5.75
N LEU A 20 19.53 38.63 6.66
CA LEU A 20 18.95 38.18 7.93
C LEU A 20 17.45 37.81 7.85
N GLY A 21 16.78 38.07 6.73
CA GLY A 21 15.34 37.84 6.55
C GLY A 21 14.95 36.55 5.86
N ALA A 22 15.90 35.76 5.36
CA ALA A 22 15.59 34.46 4.75
C ALA A 22 15.57 33.38 5.83
N VAL A 23 14.56 33.40 6.71
CA VAL A 23 14.18 32.18 7.43
C VAL A 23 13.76 31.17 6.36
N PRO A 24 14.41 30.00 6.25
CA PRO A 24 13.95 28.99 5.32
C PRO A 24 12.49 28.71 5.65
N ALA A 25 11.58 28.98 4.72
CA ALA A 25 10.20 28.57 4.86
C ALA A 25 10.22 27.06 5.10
N ALA A 26 9.85 26.64 6.31
CA ALA A 26 9.71 25.22 6.58
C ALA A 26 8.78 24.65 5.51
N ALA A 27 9.18 23.55 4.88
CA ALA A 27 8.35 22.91 3.87
C ALA A 27 6.98 22.60 4.47
N GLU A 28 5.91 22.98 3.77
CA GLU A 28 4.55 22.74 4.22
C GLU A 28 4.36 21.24 4.51
N SER A 29 3.85 20.90 5.69
CA SER A 29 3.58 19.52 6.05
C SER A 29 2.42 18.94 5.23
N THR A 30 2.39 17.62 5.08
CA THR A 30 1.26 16.92 4.42
C THR A 30 -0.06 17.24 5.13
N TRP A 31 -0.07 17.31 6.45
CA TRP A 31 -1.26 17.70 7.22
C TRP A 31 -1.76 19.10 6.86
N ASP A 32 -0.88 20.09 6.85
CA ASP A 32 -1.24 21.48 6.55
C ASP A 32 -1.69 21.62 5.09
N GLN A 33 -1.01 20.94 4.16
CA GLN A 33 -1.41 20.90 2.76
C GLN A 33 -2.82 20.32 2.58
N ILE A 34 -3.16 19.19 3.23
CA ILE A 34 -4.51 18.61 3.20
C ILE A 34 -5.54 19.59 3.73
N LYS A 35 -5.27 20.22 4.89
CA LYS A 35 -6.20 21.17 5.50
C LYS A 35 -6.38 22.42 4.64
N ARG A 36 -5.34 22.93 4.01
CA ARG A 36 -5.39 24.10 3.12
C ARG A 36 -6.09 23.80 1.81
N THR A 37 -5.83 22.64 1.21
CA THR A 37 -6.41 22.28 -0.10
C THR A 37 -7.81 21.67 0.00
N GLY A 38 -8.21 21.20 1.18
CA GLY A 38 -9.43 20.45 1.39
C GLY A 38 -9.41 19.06 0.72
N LYS A 39 -8.22 18.50 0.40
CA LYS A 39 -8.09 17.24 -0.36
C LYS A 39 -7.10 16.31 0.32
N LEU A 40 -7.50 15.03 0.46
CA LEU A 40 -6.65 13.91 0.84
C LEU A 40 -6.41 13.05 -0.40
N ARG A 41 -5.21 13.13 -0.98
CA ARG A 41 -4.83 12.36 -2.18
C ARG A 41 -4.32 10.99 -1.75
N TYR A 42 -4.95 9.93 -2.22
CA TYR A 42 -4.53 8.56 -1.89
C TYR A 42 -4.17 7.76 -3.14
N GLY A 43 -3.18 6.88 -3.01
CA GLY A 43 -2.82 5.97 -4.09
C GLY A 43 -3.87 4.87 -4.26
N ALA A 44 -4.39 4.73 -5.47
CA ALA A 44 -5.35 3.70 -5.86
C ALA A 44 -4.70 2.74 -6.85
N ILE A 45 -4.71 1.45 -6.52
CA ILE A 45 -4.09 0.37 -7.29
C ILE A 45 -5.21 -0.60 -7.71
N ASP A 46 -5.28 -1.02 -8.97
CA ASP A 46 -6.27 -2.02 -9.36
C ASP A 46 -5.93 -3.39 -8.79
N TYR A 47 -6.45 -3.65 -7.59
CA TYR A 47 -6.23 -4.85 -6.80
C TYR A 47 -7.48 -5.19 -5.96
N PRO A 48 -8.49 -5.83 -6.56
CA PRO A 48 -9.72 -6.21 -5.83
C PRO A 48 -9.42 -7.20 -4.69
N PRO A 49 -10.14 -7.10 -3.57
CA PRO A 49 -11.21 -6.17 -3.20
C PRO A 49 -10.72 -4.87 -2.55
N ASN A 50 -9.41 -4.63 -2.52
CA ASN A 50 -8.78 -3.48 -1.86
C ASN A 50 -9.18 -2.17 -2.55
N TRP A 51 -8.83 -2.04 -3.82
CA TRP A 51 -9.21 -0.97 -4.74
C TRP A 51 -9.52 -1.56 -6.10
N TYR A 52 -10.54 -1.11 -6.74
CA TYR A 52 -10.86 -1.47 -8.12
C TYR A 52 -11.85 -0.46 -8.72
N ARG A 53 -11.98 -0.48 -10.02
CA ARG A 53 -12.96 0.34 -10.71
C ARG A 53 -14.31 -0.37 -10.70
N ASP A 54 -15.34 0.28 -10.19
CA ASP A 54 -16.72 -0.18 -10.35
C ASP A 54 -17.10 -0.14 -11.85
N LYS A 55 -17.56 -1.26 -12.36
CA LYS A 55 -17.81 -1.43 -13.80
C LYS A 55 -18.94 -0.55 -14.32
N THR A 56 -19.86 -0.14 -13.47
CA THR A 56 -21.04 0.65 -13.84
C THR A 56 -20.75 2.13 -13.80
N SER A 57 -20.16 2.61 -12.70
CA SER A 57 -19.89 4.03 -12.47
C SER A 57 -18.50 4.48 -12.93
N GLY A 58 -17.56 3.57 -13.14
CA GLY A 58 -16.16 3.86 -13.42
C GLY A 58 -15.38 4.44 -12.23
N LYS A 59 -16.03 4.59 -11.07
CA LYS A 59 -15.41 5.14 -9.86
C LYS A 59 -14.55 4.09 -9.16
N TRP A 60 -13.54 4.56 -8.45
CA TRP A 60 -12.80 3.72 -7.52
C TRP A 60 -13.69 3.26 -6.37
N THR A 61 -13.59 1.98 -6.02
CA THR A 61 -14.33 1.33 -4.94
C THR A 61 -13.42 0.26 -4.29
N GLY A 62 -13.86 -0.30 -3.18
CA GLY A 62 -13.13 -1.31 -2.42
C GLY A 62 -13.03 -0.92 -0.95
N PHE A 63 -12.65 -1.88 -0.09
CA PHE A 63 -12.63 -1.60 1.35
C PHE A 63 -11.61 -0.53 1.74
N LEU A 64 -10.49 -0.42 1.03
CA LEU A 64 -9.50 0.65 1.29
C LEU A 64 -9.95 2.01 0.77
N VAL A 65 -10.77 2.06 -0.28
CA VAL A 65 -11.43 3.31 -0.70
C VAL A 65 -12.37 3.79 0.40
N GLU A 66 -13.24 2.90 0.91
CA GLU A 66 -14.17 3.23 2.00
C GLU A 66 -13.44 3.68 3.26
N MET A 67 -12.28 3.07 3.58
CA MET A 67 -11.44 3.51 4.71
C MET A 67 -10.91 4.93 4.51
N VAL A 68 -10.43 5.27 3.31
CA VAL A 68 -9.92 6.62 3.02
C VAL A 68 -11.05 7.65 2.99
N GLU A 69 -12.20 7.29 2.47
CA GLU A 69 -13.39 8.16 2.49
C GLU A 69 -13.85 8.47 3.92
N ASP A 70 -13.81 7.48 4.82
CA ASP A 70 -14.10 7.67 6.24
C ASP A 70 -13.07 8.62 6.91
N ILE A 71 -11.79 8.41 6.66
CA ILE A 71 -10.71 9.31 7.11
C ILE A 71 -10.93 10.74 6.60
N ALA A 72 -11.21 10.89 5.32
CA ALA A 72 -11.43 12.20 4.70
C ALA A 72 -12.65 12.92 5.31
N LYS A 73 -13.71 12.17 5.59
CA LYS A 73 -14.91 12.67 6.28
C LYS A 73 -14.58 13.18 7.69
N GLU A 74 -13.83 12.42 8.48
CA GLU A 74 -13.39 12.85 9.82
C GLU A 74 -12.50 14.10 9.76
N MET A 75 -11.67 14.21 8.71
CA MET A 75 -10.84 15.39 8.50
C MET A 75 -11.61 16.61 7.94
N GLY A 76 -12.85 16.42 7.44
CA GLY A 76 -13.65 17.45 6.77
C GLY A 76 -13.07 17.83 5.39
N VAL A 77 -12.54 16.86 4.64
CA VAL A 77 -11.89 17.05 3.32
C VAL A 77 -12.42 16.05 2.29
N GLU A 78 -12.07 16.26 1.02
CA GLU A 78 -12.38 15.36 -0.09
C GLU A 78 -11.32 14.27 -0.24
N ALA A 79 -11.72 12.99 -0.40
CA ALA A 79 -10.83 11.90 -0.77
C ALA A 79 -10.61 11.90 -2.30
N VAL A 80 -9.36 12.02 -2.74
CA VAL A 80 -9.00 12.13 -4.16
C VAL A 80 -8.12 10.95 -4.57
N PRO A 81 -8.61 10.01 -5.40
CA PRO A 81 -7.81 8.89 -5.88
C PRO A 81 -6.76 9.34 -6.89
N VAL A 82 -5.55 8.83 -6.73
CA VAL A 82 -4.42 8.99 -7.66
C VAL A 82 -3.99 7.60 -8.10
N GLU A 83 -4.17 7.30 -9.36
CA GLU A 83 -3.81 5.98 -9.90
C GLU A 83 -2.31 5.74 -9.83
N THR A 84 -1.92 4.57 -9.32
CA THR A 84 -0.53 4.17 -9.10
C THR A 84 -0.39 2.65 -9.19
N THR A 85 0.81 2.14 -8.92
CA THR A 85 1.12 0.71 -8.87
C THR A 85 1.92 0.39 -7.60
N TRP A 86 2.02 -0.89 -7.22
CA TRP A 86 2.89 -1.30 -6.12
C TRP A 86 4.37 -0.94 -6.34
N ALA A 87 4.80 -0.86 -7.60
CA ALA A 87 6.16 -0.49 -7.96
C ALA A 87 6.45 1.01 -7.77
N THR A 88 5.44 1.87 -7.89
CA THR A 88 5.61 3.34 -7.91
C THR A 88 5.03 4.07 -6.69
N CYS A 89 4.11 3.45 -5.94
CA CYS A 89 3.38 4.13 -4.86
C CYS A 89 4.29 4.73 -3.76
N VAL A 90 5.42 4.10 -3.46
CA VAL A 90 6.40 4.65 -2.49
C VAL A 90 7.04 5.93 -3.05
N LEU A 91 7.40 5.95 -4.33
CA LEU A 91 7.92 7.14 -4.99
C LEU A 91 6.86 8.24 -5.08
N ASP A 92 5.60 7.89 -5.30
CA ASP A 92 4.49 8.85 -5.34
C ASP A 92 4.30 9.55 -3.99
N LEU A 93 4.48 8.85 -2.86
CA LEU A 93 4.52 9.45 -1.52
C LEU A 93 5.71 10.41 -1.37
N GLN A 94 6.91 9.95 -1.72
CA GLN A 94 8.14 10.75 -1.59
C GLN A 94 8.10 12.05 -2.43
N SER A 95 7.53 11.97 -3.63
CA SER A 95 7.41 13.10 -4.56
C SER A 95 6.20 14.00 -4.29
N ASN A 96 5.46 13.77 -3.19
CA ASN A 96 4.24 14.52 -2.87
C ASN A 96 3.14 14.44 -3.93
N LYS A 97 3.09 13.36 -4.69
CA LYS A 97 1.99 13.07 -5.64
C LYS A 97 0.77 12.52 -4.91
N THR A 98 1.00 11.72 -3.85
CA THR A 98 -0.01 11.20 -2.92
C THR A 98 0.33 11.56 -1.48
N ASP A 99 -0.70 11.67 -0.64
CA ASP A 99 -0.59 11.98 0.78
C ASP A 99 -0.59 10.71 1.63
N LEU A 100 -1.21 9.66 1.10
CA LEU A 100 -1.49 8.41 1.80
C LEU A 100 -1.48 7.22 0.83
N GLN A 101 -0.88 6.09 1.26
CA GLN A 101 -0.98 4.80 0.60
C GLN A 101 -1.31 3.70 1.61
N PHE A 102 -2.54 3.18 1.59
CA PHE A 102 -2.88 1.99 2.36
C PHE A 102 -2.38 0.70 1.71
N GLY A 103 -2.37 -0.38 2.51
CA GLY A 103 -2.04 -1.72 2.03
C GLY A 103 -0.55 -2.02 2.01
N LEU A 104 0.29 -1.14 2.56
CA LEU A 104 1.74 -1.35 2.60
C LEU A 104 2.17 -2.19 3.81
N GLN A 105 3.06 -3.14 3.58
CA GLN A 105 3.87 -3.76 4.62
C GLN A 105 5.10 -2.89 4.89
N ALA A 106 5.41 -2.69 6.18
CA ALA A 106 6.57 -1.92 6.63
C ALA A 106 7.86 -2.71 6.46
N THR A 107 8.23 -3.01 5.20
CA THR A 107 9.52 -3.67 4.94
C THR A 107 10.67 -2.74 5.33
N PRO A 108 11.83 -3.28 5.78
CA PRO A 108 12.99 -2.46 6.15
C PRO A 108 13.40 -1.48 5.05
N LYS A 109 13.35 -1.90 3.78
CA LYS A 109 13.68 -1.02 2.63
C LYS A 109 12.71 0.16 2.51
N ARG A 110 11.41 -0.06 2.67
CA ARG A 110 10.41 1.02 2.65
C ARG A 110 10.56 1.94 3.87
N ALA A 111 10.82 1.35 5.06
CA ALA A 111 10.99 2.10 6.31
C ALA A 111 12.24 3.01 6.32
N LEU A 112 13.16 2.86 5.38
CA LEU A 112 14.26 3.82 5.20
C LEU A 112 13.81 5.14 4.58
N VAL A 113 12.69 5.16 3.84
CA VAL A 113 12.35 6.29 2.95
C VAL A 113 10.95 6.85 3.14
N ILE A 114 10.05 6.14 3.83
CA ILE A 114 8.69 6.59 4.17
C ILE A 114 8.37 6.22 5.63
N ASP A 115 7.35 6.83 6.20
CA ASP A 115 6.81 6.52 7.51
C ASP A 115 5.51 5.72 7.40
N PHE A 116 5.07 5.12 8.51
CA PHE A 116 3.92 4.23 8.57
C PHE A 116 3.00 4.59 9.74
N ALA A 117 1.68 4.46 9.54
CA ALA A 117 0.67 4.51 10.59
C ALA A 117 -0.18 3.24 10.58
N GLY A 118 -0.61 2.77 11.72
CA GLY A 118 -1.36 1.54 11.90
C GLY A 118 -0.66 0.59 12.89
N PRO A 119 -0.88 -0.73 12.84
CA PRO A 119 -1.47 -1.49 11.72
C PRO A 119 -2.96 -1.24 11.51
N ALA A 120 -3.39 -1.28 10.26
CA ALA A 120 -4.79 -1.14 9.90
C ALA A 120 -5.52 -2.50 9.85
N TYR A 121 -4.83 -3.55 9.42
CA TYR A 121 -5.31 -4.94 9.39
C TYR A 121 -4.13 -5.89 9.21
N GLU A 122 -4.36 -7.21 9.31
CA GLU A 122 -3.34 -8.24 9.07
C GLU A 122 -3.61 -8.99 7.77
N LEU A 123 -2.55 -9.51 7.14
CA LEU A 123 -2.62 -10.31 5.92
C LEU A 123 -1.83 -11.59 6.06
N TYR A 124 -2.40 -12.68 5.58
CA TYR A 124 -1.75 -13.96 5.40
C TYR A 124 -1.40 -14.16 3.93
N TRP A 125 -0.24 -14.78 3.64
CA TRP A 125 0.17 -15.10 2.28
C TRP A 125 -0.22 -16.53 1.92
N TYR A 126 -1.01 -16.62 0.87
CA TYR A 126 -1.47 -17.89 0.29
C TYR A 126 -0.78 -18.17 -1.04
N ALA A 127 -0.64 -19.46 -1.33
CA ALA A 127 -0.36 -19.93 -2.67
C ALA A 127 -1.67 -20.43 -3.32
N VAL A 128 -1.83 -20.18 -4.62
CA VAL A 128 -2.82 -20.85 -5.44
C VAL A 128 -2.06 -21.63 -6.51
N ASN A 129 -2.12 -22.94 -6.42
CA ASN A 129 -1.34 -23.83 -7.26
C ASN A 129 -1.94 -23.97 -8.67
N HIS A 130 -1.10 -24.30 -9.65
CA HIS A 130 -1.55 -24.85 -10.91
C HIS A 130 -2.19 -26.22 -10.66
N THR A 131 -3.22 -26.58 -11.45
CA THR A 131 -3.86 -27.89 -11.36
C THR A 131 -2.84 -29.00 -11.56
N GLY A 132 -2.76 -29.91 -10.58
CA GLY A 132 -1.80 -31.00 -10.57
C GLY A 132 -0.45 -30.73 -9.89
N PHE A 133 -0.08 -29.46 -9.68
CA PHE A 133 1.08 -29.12 -8.86
C PHE A 133 0.73 -29.27 -7.37
N LYS A 134 1.51 -30.06 -6.63
CA LYS A 134 1.29 -30.34 -5.21
C LYS A 134 2.42 -29.77 -4.38
N ALA A 135 2.09 -28.74 -3.59
CA ALA A 135 2.99 -28.10 -2.64
C ALA A 135 2.16 -27.54 -1.48
N SER A 136 2.68 -27.64 -0.25
CA SER A 136 2.00 -27.19 0.96
C SER A 136 2.94 -26.49 1.96
N THR A 137 4.23 -26.61 1.76
CA THR A 137 5.27 -25.97 2.59
C THR A 137 6.12 -25.07 1.72
N TRP A 138 6.76 -24.06 2.31
CA TRP A 138 7.70 -23.22 1.57
C TRP A 138 8.88 -24.02 1.00
N GLU A 139 9.27 -25.13 1.63
CA GLU A 139 10.29 -26.04 1.11
C GLU A 139 9.87 -26.68 -0.23
N ASP A 140 8.59 -27.03 -0.38
CA ASP A 140 8.06 -27.57 -1.63
C ASP A 140 8.16 -26.57 -2.77
N TYR A 141 7.95 -25.29 -2.48
CA TYR A 141 8.07 -24.19 -3.45
C TYR A 141 9.53 -23.79 -3.72
N ASN A 142 10.44 -24.00 -2.74
CA ASN A 142 11.82 -23.51 -2.78
C ASN A 142 12.76 -24.40 -3.62
N LYS A 143 12.41 -24.61 -4.88
CA LYS A 143 13.17 -25.43 -5.83
C LYS A 143 13.45 -24.65 -7.10
N PRO A 144 14.62 -24.82 -7.75
CA PRO A 144 15.00 -24.07 -8.96
C PRO A 144 14.03 -24.23 -10.14
N GLU A 145 13.44 -25.41 -10.25
CA GLU A 145 12.45 -25.75 -11.30
C GLU A 145 11.08 -25.13 -11.06
N VAL A 146 10.75 -24.75 -9.81
CA VAL A 146 9.44 -24.16 -9.46
C VAL A 146 9.38 -22.70 -9.86
N LYS A 147 8.33 -22.36 -10.61
CA LYS A 147 8.03 -20.99 -11.07
C LYS A 147 6.85 -20.42 -10.30
N ILE A 148 7.06 -19.32 -9.63
CA ILE A 148 6.02 -18.66 -8.81
C ILE A 148 5.69 -17.30 -9.38
N ALA A 149 4.43 -17.10 -9.76
CA ALA A 149 3.93 -15.80 -10.20
C ALA A 149 3.62 -14.90 -9.00
N ALA A 150 4.04 -13.66 -9.07
CA ALA A 150 3.85 -12.65 -8.01
C ALA A 150 3.68 -11.24 -8.59
N MET A 151 3.09 -10.34 -7.80
CA MET A 151 2.87 -8.96 -8.19
C MET A 151 4.17 -8.15 -8.10
N LEU A 152 4.58 -7.57 -9.23
CA LEU A 152 5.77 -6.73 -9.32
C LEU A 152 5.72 -5.56 -8.32
N GLY A 153 6.81 -5.38 -7.56
CA GLY A 153 6.96 -4.29 -6.59
C GLY A 153 6.15 -4.46 -5.29
N SER A 154 5.35 -5.51 -5.17
CA SER A 154 4.60 -5.81 -3.95
C SER A 154 5.47 -6.49 -2.88
N ALA A 155 4.88 -6.70 -1.70
CA ALA A 155 5.50 -7.49 -0.64
C ALA A 155 5.63 -8.98 -1.01
N ASP A 156 4.83 -9.49 -1.95
CA ASP A 156 4.87 -10.88 -2.41
C ASP A 156 6.29 -11.26 -2.87
N VAL A 157 6.91 -10.39 -3.69
CA VAL A 157 8.29 -10.58 -4.18
C VAL A 157 9.30 -10.62 -3.03
N VAL A 158 9.16 -9.69 -2.06
CA VAL A 158 10.06 -9.61 -0.89
C VAL A 158 9.94 -10.86 -0.02
N ILE A 159 8.72 -11.35 0.18
CA ILE A 159 8.45 -12.57 0.95
C ILE A 159 9.05 -13.77 0.23
N LEU A 160 8.78 -13.94 -1.07
CA LEU A 160 9.32 -15.04 -1.85
C LEU A 160 10.86 -15.09 -1.86
N GLN A 161 11.52 -13.92 -1.90
CA GLN A 161 12.98 -13.84 -1.75
C GLN A 161 13.47 -14.42 -0.43
N LYS A 162 12.64 -14.39 0.60
CA LYS A 162 12.97 -14.89 1.94
C LYS A 162 12.62 -16.37 2.14
N VAL A 163 11.43 -16.78 1.70
CA VAL A 163 10.88 -18.11 2.01
C VAL A 163 11.11 -19.16 0.91
N ALA A 164 11.29 -18.70 -0.34
CA ALA A 164 11.55 -19.57 -1.49
C ALA A 164 12.64 -18.95 -2.42
N PRO A 165 13.86 -18.70 -1.89
CA PRO A 165 14.90 -17.97 -2.63
C PRO A 165 15.40 -18.71 -3.88
N LYS A 166 15.25 -20.03 -3.96
CA LYS A 166 15.67 -20.85 -5.12
C LYS A 166 14.64 -20.85 -6.25
N ALA A 167 13.36 -20.58 -5.94
CA ALA A 167 12.30 -20.59 -6.94
C ALA A 167 12.48 -19.48 -7.98
N THR A 168 12.09 -19.77 -9.21
CA THR A 168 12.05 -18.77 -10.28
C THR A 168 10.81 -17.89 -10.10
N ARG A 169 10.99 -16.57 -9.95
CA ARG A 169 9.87 -15.62 -9.84
C ARG A 169 9.44 -15.14 -11.22
N VAL A 170 8.13 -15.18 -11.47
CA VAL A 170 7.47 -14.59 -12.63
C VAL A 170 6.74 -13.34 -12.15
N GLU A 171 7.39 -12.18 -12.27
CA GLU A 171 6.86 -10.92 -11.75
C GLU A 171 5.99 -10.24 -12.81
N LEU A 172 4.73 -9.93 -12.47
CA LEU A 172 3.70 -9.43 -13.38
C LEU A 172 2.97 -8.23 -12.75
N ASN A 173 2.38 -7.39 -13.60
CA ASN A 173 1.85 -6.09 -13.18
C ASN A 173 0.42 -6.13 -12.62
N ASP A 174 -0.34 -7.20 -12.86
CA ASP A 174 -1.76 -7.28 -12.49
C ASP A 174 -2.19 -8.71 -12.13
N VAL A 175 -3.28 -8.81 -11.35
CA VAL A 175 -3.82 -10.10 -10.86
C VAL A 175 -4.28 -11.01 -12.00
N ALA A 176 -4.83 -10.46 -13.07
CA ALA A 176 -5.33 -11.27 -14.19
C ALA A 176 -4.17 -11.95 -14.93
N SER A 177 -3.09 -11.22 -15.19
CA SER A 177 -1.85 -11.74 -15.78
C SER A 177 -1.20 -12.81 -14.90
N ILE A 178 -1.23 -12.62 -13.57
CA ILE A 178 -0.73 -13.60 -12.60
C ILE A 178 -1.58 -14.88 -12.66
N ALA A 179 -2.91 -14.78 -12.59
CA ALA A 179 -3.81 -15.92 -12.69
C ALA A 179 -3.64 -16.66 -14.03
N LEU A 180 -3.52 -15.93 -15.14
CA LEU A 180 -3.28 -16.50 -16.48
C LEU A 180 -1.93 -17.24 -16.54
N ALA A 181 -0.88 -16.72 -15.89
CA ALA A 181 0.41 -17.43 -15.86
C ALA A 181 0.30 -18.79 -15.17
N VAL A 182 -0.55 -18.91 -14.15
CA VAL A 182 -0.78 -20.16 -13.44
C VAL A 182 -1.71 -21.07 -14.26
N THR A 183 -2.85 -20.59 -14.75
CA THR A 183 -3.81 -21.42 -15.52
C THR A 183 -3.21 -21.97 -16.80
N SER A 184 -2.30 -21.22 -17.45
CA SER A 184 -1.58 -21.66 -18.66
C SER A 184 -0.37 -22.57 -18.40
N GLY A 185 -0.02 -22.85 -17.13
CA GLY A 185 1.17 -23.63 -16.77
C GLY A 185 2.49 -22.88 -16.98
N ARG A 186 2.47 -21.57 -17.24
CA ARG A 186 3.67 -20.74 -17.30
C ARG A 186 4.29 -20.53 -15.90
N ALA A 187 3.48 -20.62 -14.86
CA ALA A 187 3.89 -20.69 -13.47
C ALA A 187 3.20 -21.86 -12.76
N ASP A 188 3.91 -22.49 -11.83
CA ASP A 188 3.41 -23.63 -11.05
C ASP A 188 2.47 -23.20 -9.93
N ALA A 189 2.62 -21.95 -9.46
CA ALA A 189 1.76 -21.34 -8.46
C ALA A 189 1.79 -19.82 -8.57
N MET A 190 0.78 -19.17 -8.00
CA MET A 190 0.87 -17.76 -7.59
C MET A 190 0.98 -17.69 -6.07
N VAL A 191 1.73 -16.70 -5.58
CA VAL A 191 1.79 -16.37 -4.15
C VAL A 191 1.41 -14.91 -3.97
N THR A 192 0.40 -14.66 -3.13
CA THR A 192 -0.10 -13.32 -2.87
C THR A 192 -0.85 -13.26 -1.54
N ALA A 193 -1.17 -12.07 -1.07
CA ALA A 193 -2.00 -11.88 0.11
C ALA A 193 -3.40 -12.51 -0.08
N VAL A 194 -4.00 -12.95 1.01
CA VAL A 194 -5.25 -13.72 1.06
C VAL A 194 -6.36 -13.18 0.16
N PHE A 195 -6.55 -11.86 0.11
CA PHE A 195 -7.62 -11.27 -0.68
C PHE A 195 -7.43 -11.47 -2.18
N GLY A 196 -6.21 -11.23 -2.68
CA GLY A 196 -5.86 -11.48 -4.07
C GLY A 196 -5.97 -12.96 -4.45
N ALA A 197 -5.53 -13.85 -3.56
CA ALA A 197 -5.62 -15.29 -3.74
C ALA A 197 -7.08 -15.77 -3.81
N LEU A 198 -7.95 -15.29 -2.90
CA LEU A 198 -9.39 -15.59 -2.89
C LEU A 198 -10.08 -15.12 -4.18
N VAL A 199 -9.86 -13.89 -4.57
CA VAL A 199 -10.44 -13.33 -5.80
C VAL A 199 -9.96 -14.09 -7.05
N ALA A 200 -8.66 -14.39 -7.12
CA ALA A 200 -8.08 -15.16 -8.23
C ALA A 200 -8.72 -16.56 -8.34
N LYS A 201 -8.81 -17.29 -7.21
CA LYS A 201 -9.41 -18.63 -7.17
C LYS A 201 -10.90 -18.62 -7.52
N ASN A 202 -11.68 -17.65 -7.02
CA ASN A 202 -13.12 -17.55 -7.32
C ASN A 202 -13.37 -17.22 -8.80
N LYS A 203 -12.54 -16.35 -9.41
CA LYS A 203 -12.66 -16.00 -10.84
C LYS A 203 -12.13 -17.07 -11.78
N ASN A 204 -11.29 -17.95 -11.30
CA ASN A 204 -10.65 -19.01 -12.09
C ASN A 204 -10.81 -20.36 -11.37
N PRO A 205 -11.97 -21.00 -11.49
CA PRO A 205 -12.25 -22.29 -10.80
C PRO A 205 -11.24 -23.40 -11.17
N ASP A 206 -10.66 -23.33 -12.37
CA ASP A 206 -9.66 -24.28 -12.89
C ASP A 206 -8.28 -24.16 -12.21
N LEU A 207 -8.04 -23.12 -11.43
CA LEU A 207 -6.87 -23.05 -10.56
C LEU A 207 -6.91 -24.21 -9.55
N GLY A 208 -5.74 -24.79 -9.26
CA GLY A 208 -5.60 -25.92 -8.34
C GLY A 208 -5.80 -25.53 -6.86
N ASP A 209 -5.02 -26.13 -5.99
CA ASP A 209 -5.20 -26.00 -4.54
C ASP A 209 -4.97 -24.58 -4.04
N PHE A 210 -5.84 -24.13 -3.13
CA PHE A 210 -5.68 -22.91 -2.35
C PHE A 210 -4.99 -23.28 -1.03
N VAL A 211 -3.75 -22.84 -0.84
CA VAL A 211 -2.86 -23.35 0.19
C VAL A 211 -2.37 -22.19 1.08
N LEU A 212 -2.38 -22.40 2.40
CA LEU A 212 -1.63 -21.59 3.34
C LEU A 212 -0.30 -22.29 3.64
N PRO A 213 0.81 -21.90 2.99
CA PRO A 213 2.07 -22.62 3.14
C PRO A 213 2.62 -22.52 4.57
N THR A 214 3.27 -23.60 5.01
CA THR A 214 3.90 -23.62 6.33
C THR A 214 5.43 -23.53 6.23
N PRO A 215 6.10 -22.87 7.21
CA PRO A 215 5.52 -22.07 8.29
C PRO A 215 4.73 -20.87 7.77
N THR A 216 3.62 -20.54 8.43
CA THR A 216 2.70 -19.49 8.00
C THR A 216 3.38 -18.13 7.99
N VAL A 217 3.21 -17.39 6.89
CA VAL A 217 3.63 -15.99 6.77
C VAL A 217 2.42 -15.09 6.91
N TYR A 218 2.46 -14.21 7.89
CA TYR A 218 1.49 -13.13 8.04
C TYR A 218 2.22 -11.83 8.40
N LEU A 219 1.72 -10.72 7.92
CA LEU A 219 2.27 -9.40 8.18
C LEU A 219 1.15 -8.37 8.37
N PRO A 220 1.34 -7.42 9.27
CA PRO A 220 0.44 -6.29 9.39
C PRO A 220 0.54 -5.36 8.17
N SER A 221 -0.58 -4.74 7.83
CA SER A 221 -0.72 -3.76 6.76
C SER A 221 -0.91 -2.37 7.34
N TYR A 222 -0.26 -1.39 6.74
CA TYR A 222 -0.16 -0.02 7.24
C TYR A 222 -0.60 1.00 6.19
N ALA A 223 -0.86 2.20 6.67
CA ALA A 223 -0.84 3.41 5.86
C ALA A 223 0.61 3.90 5.72
N GLY A 224 1.12 3.99 4.50
CA GLY A 224 2.40 4.63 4.20
C GLY A 224 2.22 6.12 4.01
N LEU A 225 3.17 6.91 4.49
CA LEU A 225 3.18 8.37 4.51
C LEU A 225 4.52 8.90 4.06
N ARG A 226 4.54 10.10 3.48
CA ARG A 226 5.79 10.81 3.25
C ARG A 226 6.49 11.06 4.60
N ARG A 227 7.80 10.83 4.64
CA ARG A 227 8.60 11.17 5.81
C ARG A 227 8.76 12.69 5.93
N GLU A 228 8.41 13.23 7.09
CA GLU A 228 8.51 14.65 7.41
C GLU A 228 8.59 14.85 8.92
N ASP A 229 9.03 16.03 9.38
CA ASP A 229 9.17 16.33 10.81
C ASP A 229 7.80 16.47 11.52
N ASN A 230 6.76 16.88 10.78
CA ASN A 230 5.40 16.97 11.30
C ASN A 230 4.70 15.60 11.25
N ASN A 231 4.52 15.00 12.41
CA ASN A 231 3.89 13.69 12.55
C ASN A 231 2.38 13.72 12.86
N THR A 232 1.72 14.86 12.64
CA THR A 232 0.29 15.04 12.98
C THR A 232 -0.60 14.07 12.19
N LEU A 233 -0.38 13.97 10.87
CA LEU A 233 -1.12 13.02 10.04
C LEU A 233 -0.88 11.57 10.48
N GLN A 234 0.37 11.20 10.78
CA GLN A 234 0.72 9.87 11.25
C GLN A 234 -0.01 9.52 12.56
N LYS A 235 -0.01 10.41 13.54
CA LYS A 235 -0.71 10.22 14.82
C LYS A 235 -2.22 10.11 14.66
N PHE A 236 -2.79 10.96 13.81
CA PHE A 236 -4.22 10.89 13.50
C PHE A 236 -4.60 9.54 12.88
N LEU A 237 -3.87 9.09 11.86
CA LEU A 237 -4.12 7.81 11.22
C LEU A 237 -3.86 6.60 12.15
N GLN A 238 -2.89 6.71 13.05
CA GLN A 238 -2.65 5.71 14.08
C GLN A 238 -3.88 5.57 15.00
N ALA A 239 -4.39 6.67 15.53
CA ALA A 239 -5.57 6.69 16.38
C ALA A 239 -6.82 6.21 15.62
N TRP A 240 -6.99 6.61 14.35
CA TRP A 240 -8.08 6.15 13.51
C TRP A 240 -8.04 4.63 13.29
N ALA A 241 -6.86 4.07 12.96
CA ALA A 241 -6.71 2.63 12.73
C ALA A 241 -7.00 1.83 14.00
N GLU A 242 -6.46 2.27 15.13
CA GLU A 242 -6.69 1.63 16.43
C GLU A 242 -8.18 1.62 16.80
N TRP A 243 -8.88 2.77 16.67
CA TRP A 243 -10.29 2.91 16.93
C TRP A 243 -11.14 1.98 16.06
N ASN A 244 -10.88 1.97 14.73
CA ASN A 244 -11.63 1.14 13.79
C ASN A 244 -11.41 -0.37 14.01
N ASN A 245 -10.19 -0.77 14.39
CA ASN A 245 -9.86 -2.15 14.69
C ASN A 245 -10.55 -2.62 15.98
N LEU A 246 -10.49 -1.84 17.06
CA LEU A 246 -11.11 -2.16 18.34
C LEU A 246 -12.65 -2.31 18.24
N LEU A 247 -13.27 -1.52 17.38
CA LEU A 247 -14.71 -1.58 17.15
C LEU A 247 -15.15 -2.56 16.05
N GLY A 248 -14.22 -3.25 15.40
CA GLY A 248 -14.50 -4.22 14.34
C GLY A 248 -14.93 -3.60 13.00
N TYR A 249 -14.81 -2.28 12.81
CA TYR A 249 -15.21 -1.62 11.57
C TYR A 249 -14.31 -2.00 10.39
N THR A 250 -13.03 -2.20 10.63
CA THR A 250 -12.10 -2.66 9.60
C THR A 250 -12.49 -4.04 9.09
N GLU A 251 -12.74 -4.99 9.99
CA GLU A 251 -13.16 -6.35 9.65
C GLU A 251 -14.50 -6.36 8.90
N ALA A 252 -15.48 -5.57 9.34
CA ALA A 252 -16.78 -5.47 8.68
C ALA A 252 -16.67 -4.96 7.23
N ARG A 253 -15.82 -3.94 6.97
CA ARG A 253 -15.55 -3.44 5.63
C ARG A 253 -14.88 -4.50 4.76
N ILE A 254 -13.87 -5.19 5.27
CA ILE A 254 -13.18 -6.26 4.55
C ILE A 254 -14.17 -7.35 4.14
N LYS A 255 -15.01 -7.87 5.05
CA LYS A 255 -16.02 -8.89 4.77
C LYS A 255 -17.01 -8.44 3.69
N LYS A 256 -17.54 -7.22 3.80
CA LYS A 256 -18.46 -6.64 2.81
C LYS A 256 -17.88 -6.66 1.39
N TYR A 257 -16.63 -6.28 1.24
CA TYR A 257 -16.00 -6.20 -0.09
C TYR A 257 -15.48 -7.54 -0.60
N LEU A 258 -15.13 -8.48 0.26
CA LEU A 258 -14.85 -9.86 -0.12
C LEU A 258 -16.08 -10.53 -0.75
N GLU A 259 -17.23 -10.43 -0.12
CA GLU A 259 -18.50 -10.95 -0.63
C GLU A 259 -18.86 -10.32 -1.99
N SER A 260 -18.74 -9.01 -2.12
CA SER A 260 -19.03 -8.29 -3.38
C SER A 260 -18.06 -8.64 -4.50
N ALA A 261 -16.82 -9.02 -4.19
CA ALA A 261 -15.83 -9.49 -5.16
C ALA A 261 -16.03 -10.97 -5.56
N GLY A 262 -17.05 -11.63 -4.98
CA GLY A 262 -17.36 -13.05 -5.22
C GLY A 262 -16.52 -14.01 -4.38
N ALA A 263 -15.76 -13.52 -3.41
CA ALA A 263 -14.98 -14.33 -2.49
C ALA A 263 -15.88 -14.82 -1.32
N THR A 264 -16.74 -15.80 -1.59
CA THR A 264 -17.71 -16.33 -0.63
C THR A 264 -17.13 -17.33 0.37
N ILE A 265 -15.94 -17.85 0.10
CA ILE A 265 -15.26 -18.79 0.99
C ILE A 265 -14.09 -18.07 1.63
N VAL A 266 -14.26 -17.64 2.86
CA VAL A 266 -13.17 -17.16 3.72
C VAL A 266 -12.77 -18.35 4.62
N PRO A 267 -11.51 -18.84 4.53
CA PRO A 267 -11.06 -19.90 5.44
C PRO A 267 -11.22 -19.50 6.90
N GLU A 268 -11.66 -20.43 7.77
CA GLU A 268 -11.92 -20.18 9.19
C GLU A 268 -10.75 -19.59 9.98
N ASN A 269 -9.52 -19.72 9.44
CA ASN A 269 -8.29 -19.27 10.08
C ASN A 269 -7.83 -17.87 9.65
N VAL A 270 -8.58 -17.21 8.78
CA VAL A 270 -8.23 -15.86 8.29
C VAL A 270 -8.66 -14.83 9.33
N ARG A 271 -7.69 -14.18 9.95
CA ARG A 271 -7.89 -12.97 10.76
C ARG A 271 -7.62 -11.75 9.91
N PHE A 272 -8.38 -10.70 10.17
CA PHE A 272 -8.28 -9.42 9.44
C PHE A 272 -7.87 -8.30 10.39
#